data_627ecbd99bd31692e9dc3bbf9455bcf8
#
_entry.id   627ecbd99bd31692e9dc3bbf9455bcf8
#
_cell.length_a   1.000
_cell.length_b   1.000
_cell.length_c   1.000
_cell.angle_alpha   90.00
_cell.angle_beta   90.00
_cell.angle_gamma   90.00
#
_symmetry.space_group_name_H-M   'P 1'
#
loop_
_entity.id
_entity.type
_entity.pdbx_description
1 polymer ?
#
loop_
_entity_poly.entity_id
_entity_poly.type
_entity_poly.pdbx_seq_one_letter_code
_entity_poly.pdbx_strand_id
1 'polypeptide(L)'
;VNIFLSEGAGLDTITREMESNGETIPRDAFGHVKLDEINPGQWFARKFSEALGAEKTLVQKSGYFARSARSNDKDLKLIKDSAKLATVSALNQDSGVVGKDMKKDSELVLIDFKRIRGGKPFDFSKKDFNDMLVEIGQV
;
A
#
# COMPACT_ATOMS: atom_id res chain seq x y z
N VAL A 1 13.06 -16.77 10.61
CA VAL A 1 13.09 -15.35 10.18
C VAL A 1 11.70 -14.97 9.69
N ASN A 2 11.19 -13.80 10.09
CA ASN A 2 9.95 -13.23 9.58
C ASN A 2 10.30 -11.99 8.75
N ILE A 3 9.73 -11.91 7.55
CA ILE A 3 9.98 -10.81 6.61
C ILE A 3 8.63 -10.21 6.22
N PHE A 4 8.46 -8.92 6.46
CA PHE A 4 7.27 -8.17 6.08
C PHE A 4 7.57 -7.34 4.84
N LEU A 5 6.81 -7.53 3.78
CA LEU A 5 6.97 -6.86 2.51
C LEU A 5 5.71 -6.06 2.16
N SER A 6 5.88 -4.85 1.64
CA SER A 6 4.77 -4.15 1.01
C SER A 6 4.37 -4.86 -0.29
N GLU A 7 3.12 -4.68 -0.72
CA GLU A 7 2.58 -5.36 -1.90
C GLU A 7 3.39 -5.05 -3.18
N GLY A 8 3.93 -3.84 -3.30
CA GLY A 8 4.75 -3.41 -4.44
C GLY A 8 6.25 -3.50 -4.22
N ALA A 9 6.72 -4.18 -3.16
CA ALA A 9 8.15 -4.29 -2.88
C ALA A 9 8.91 -4.94 -4.05
N GLY A 10 10.02 -4.34 -4.44
CA GLY A 10 10.93 -4.88 -5.47
C GLY A 10 10.35 -4.92 -6.89
N LEU A 11 9.25 -4.23 -7.17
CA LEU A 11 8.57 -4.26 -8.46
C LEU A 11 9.53 -4.04 -9.64
N ASP A 12 10.38 -3.02 -9.56
CA ASP A 12 11.34 -2.70 -10.64
C ASP A 12 12.38 -3.81 -10.85
N THR A 13 12.79 -4.47 -9.79
CA THR A 13 13.76 -5.58 -9.86
C THR A 13 13.11 -6.82 -10.47
N ILE A 14 11.89 -7.12 -10.07
CA ILE A 14 11.14 -8.28 -10.56
C ILE A 14 10.84 -8.09 -12.05
N THR A 15 10.35 -6.92 -12.46
CA THR A 15 10.03 -6.64 -13.85
C THR A 15 11.27 -6.69 -14.76
N ARG A 16 12.43 -6.15 -14.30
CA ARG A 16 13.69 -6.27 -15.05
C ARG A 16 14.15 -7.73 -15.19
N GLU A 17 14.00 -8.55 -14.14
CA GLU A 17 14.36 -9.97 -14.22
C GLU A 17 13.43 -10.69 -15.22
N MET A 18 12.13 -10.42 -15.20
CA MET A 18 11.17 -10.97 -16.17
C MET A 18 11.53 -10.56 -17.61
N GLU A 19 11.82 -9.28 -17.85
CA GLU A 19 12.25 -8.78 -19.16
C GLU A 19 13.53 -9.45 -19.64
N SER A 20 14.52 -9.62 -18.76
CA SER A 20 15.78 -10.28 -19.10
C SER A 20 15.59 -11.76 -19.46
N ASN A 21 14.57 -12.40 -18.89
CA ASN A 21 14.18 -13.77 -19.20
C ASN A 21 13.29 -13.90 -20.44
N GLY A 22 12.93 -12.78 -21.08
CA GLY A 22 11.99 -12.77 -22.21
C GLY A 22 10.53 -13.01 -21.83
N GLU A 23 10.19 -12.83 -20.55
CA GLU A 23 8.84 -12.99 -20.04
C GLU A 23 7.99 -11.72 -20.30
N THR A 24 6.70 -11.92 -20.56
CA THR A 24 5.76 -10.81 -20.72
C THR A 24 5.30 -10.29 -19.35
N ILE A 25 5.44 -8.99 -19.09
CA ILE A 25 4.94 -8.38 -17.85
C ILE A 25 3.43 -8.15 -17.98
N PRO A 26 2.62 -8.78 -17.11
CA PRO A 26 1.17 -8.61 -17.13
C PRO A 26 0.79 -7.19 -16.67
N ARG A 27 -0.04 -6.50 -17.47
CA ARG A 27 -0.50 -5.14 -17.18
C ARG A 27 -2.02 -5.05 -17.27
N ASP A 28 -2.58 -4.14 -16.47
CA ASP A 28 -4.01 -3.80 -16.57
C ASP A 28 -4.30 -2.90 -17.77
N ALA A 29 -5.58 -2.55 -17.97
CA ALA A 29 -6.02 -1.69 -19.04
C ALA A 29 -5.43 -0.25 -18.99
N PHE A 30 -4.88 0.14 -17.84
CA PHE A 30 -4.25 1.45 -17.62
C PHE A 30 -2.72 1.41 -17.69
N GLY A 31 -2.15 0.23 -17.96
CA GLY A 31 -0.71 0.02 -18.08
C GLY A 31 0.00 -0.29 -16.74
N HIS A 32 -0.71 -0.38 -15.62
CA HIS A 32 -0.10 -0.77 -14.35
C HIS A 32 0.20 -2.26 -14.32
N VAL A 33 1.33 -2.61 -13.70
CA VAL A 33 1.71 -4.01 -13.51
C VAL A 33 0.74 -4.70 -12.56
N LYS A 34 0.24 -5.86 -12.95
CA LYS A 34 -0.65 -6.68 -12.12
C LYS A 34 0.16 -7.44 -11.06
N LEU A 35 0.20 -6.89 -9.85
CA LEU A 35 0.99 -7.42 -8.73
C LEU A 35 0.56 -8.82 -8.28
N ASP A 36 -0.70 -9.16 -8.43
CA ASP A 36 -1.26 -10.48 -8.12
C ASP A 36 -0.75 -11.57 -9.08
N GLU A 37 -0.54 -11.23 -10.36
CA GLU A 37 -0.01 -12.15 -11.36
C GLU A 37 1.51 -12.36 -11.23
N ILE A 38 2.29 -11.29 -10.96
CA ILE A 38 3.74 -11.42 -10.77
C ILE A 38 4.13 -11.92 -9.38
N ASN A 39 3.22 -11.83 -8.41
CA ASN A 39 3.35 -12.34 -7.03
C ASN A 39 4.70 -12.02 -6.35
N PRO A 40 4.96 -10.74 -5.99
CA PRO A 40 6.24 -10.34 -5.38
C PRO A 40 6.61 -11.14 -4.14
N GLY A 41 5.62 -11.47 -3.31
CA GLY A 41 5.85 -12.30 -2.11
C GLY A 41 6.47 -13.66 -2.43
N GLN A 42 6.03 -14.33 -3.48
CA GLN A 42 6.59 -15.62 -3.90
C GLN A 42 7.99 -15.46 -4.51
N TRP A 43 8.21 -14.38 -5.25
CA TRP A 43 9.53 -14.07 -5.80
C TRP A 43 10.57 -13.89 -4.70
N PHE A 44 10.26 -13.05 -3.69
CA PHE A 44 11.13 -12.85 -2.53
C PHE A 44 11.33 -14.13 -1.71
N ALA A 45 10.26 -14.90 -1.51
CA ALA A 45 10.36 -16.19 -0.79
C ALA A 45 11.38 -17.11 -1.44
N ARG A 46 11.38 -17.22 -2.77
CA ARG A 46 12.35 -18.02 -3.52
C ARG A 46 13.77 -17.47 -3.33
N LYS A 47 13.98 -16.17 -3.55
CA LYS A 47 15.31 -15.54 -3.44
C LYS A 47 15.88 -15.67 -2.03
N PHE A 48 15.07 -15.45 -1.00
CA PHE A 48 15.52 -15.59 0.39
C PHE A 48 15.75 -17.06 0.79
N SER A 49 14.93 -17.98 0.30
CA SER A 49 15.14 -19.41 0.55
C SER A 49 16.48 -19.87 0.00
N GLU A 50 16.79 -19.48 -1.23
CA GLU A 50 18.07 -19.77 -1.88
C GLU A 50 19.25 -19.13 -1.12
N ALA A 51 19.14 -17.84 -0.78
CA ALA A 51 20.23 -17.10 -0.13
C ALA A 51 20.50 -17.56 1.31
N LEU A 52 19.48 -17.98 2.04
CA LEU A 52 19.57 -18.37 3.44
C LEU A 52 19.60 -19.88 3.68
N GLY A 53 19.49 -20.69 2.63
CA GLY A 53 19.43 -22.15 2.74
C GLY A 53 18.19 -22.61 3.53
N ALA A 54 17.05 -21.94 3.37
CA ALA A 54 15.86 -22.25 4.14
C ALA A 54 15.21 -23.54 3.68
N GLU A 55 14.96 -24.47 4.61
CA GLU A 55 14.29 -25.74 4.33
C GLU A 55 12.83 -25.55 3.94
N LYS A 56 12.16 -24.52 4.47
CA LYS A 56 10.75 -24.21 4.21
C LYS A 56 10.47 -22.73 4.28
N THR A 57 9.71 -22.25 3.32
CA THR A 57 9.23 -20.86 3.28
C THR A 57 7.71 -20.83 3.18
N LEU A 58 7.07 -19.96 3.95
CA LEU A 58 5.63 -19.69 3.89
C LEU A 58 5.40 -18.26 3.43
N VAL A 59 4.51 -18.08 2.48
CA VAL A 59 4.06 -16.76 2.01
C VAL A 59 2.63 -16.55 2.43
N GLN A 60 2.37 -15.47 3.16
CA GLN A 60 1.04 -15.12 3.64
C GLN A 60 0.69 -13.68 3.23
N LYS A 61 -0.47 -13.50 2.62
CA LYS A 61 -1.01 -12.19 2.28
C LYS A 61 -1.91 -11.70 3.41
N SER A 62 -1.34 -11.00 4.39
CA SER A 62 -2.06 -10.52 5.60
C SER A 62 -3.11 -9.44 5.31
N GLY A 63 -3.01 -8.71 4.19
CA GLY A 63 -3.92 -7.64 3.83
C GLY A 63 -5.40 -8.07 3.74
N TYR A 64 -5.68 -9.28 3.31
CA TYR A 64 -7.05 -9.81 3.25
C TYR A 64 -7.65 -9.97 4.65
N PHE A 65 -6.88 -10.46 5.61
CA PHE A 65 -7.31 -10.61 7.01
C PHE A 65 -7.58 -9.25 7.64
N ALA A 66 -6.67 -8.27 7.44
CA ALA A 66 -6.82 -6.92 7.95
C ALA A 66 -8.08 -6.23 7.38
N ARG A 67 -8.35 -6.39 6.08
CA ARG A 67 -9.55 -5.82 5.43
C ARG A 67 -10.85 -6.51 5.83
N SER A 68 -10.80 -7.75 6.27
CA SER A 68 -11.96 -8.51 6.73
C SER A 68 -12.25 -8.35 8.23
N ALA A 69 -11.34 -7.73 8.96
CA ALA A 69 -11.52 -7.49 10.39
C ALA A 69 -12.64 -6.48 10.65
N ARG A 70 -13.31 -6.62 11.79
CA ARG A 70 -14.30 -5.66 12.23
C ARG A 70 -13.65 -4.29 12.45
N SER A 71 -14.26 -3.24 11.87
CA SER A 71 -13.82 -1.85 12.08
C SER A 71 -13.93 -1.45 13.55
N ASN A 72 -12.91 -0.76 14.07
CA ASN A 72 -12.95 -0.18 15.40
C ASN A 72 -13.79 1.12 15.42
N ASP A 73 -14.05 1.66 16.61
CA ASP A 73 -14.93 2.83 16.75
C ASP A 73 -14.37 4.09 16.07
N LYS A 74 -13.04 4.24 16.01
CA LYS A 74 -12.39 5.35 15.30
C LYS A 74 -12.62 5.24 13.79
N ASP A 75 -12.48 4.03 13.25
CA ASP A 75 -12.71 3.77 11.83
C ASP A 75 -14.19 3.96 11.49
N LEU A 76 -15.10 3.46 12.32
CA LEU A 76 -16.54 3.67 12.13
C LEU A 76 -16.91 5.15 12.12
N LYS A 77 -16.31 5.94 13.02
CA LYS A 77 -16.51 7.39 13.03
C LYS A 77 -15.99 8.03 11.74
N LEU A 78 -14.77 7.69 11.32
CA LEU A 78 -14.17 8.20 10.08
C LEU A 78 -15.00 7.85 8.84
N ILE A 79 -15.51 6.61 8.77
CA ILE A 79 -16.38 6.15 7.68
C ILE A 79 -17.65 7.00 7.62
N LYS A 80 -18.31 7.21 8.77
CA LYS A 80 -19.55 8.01 8.85
C LYS A 80 -19.30 9.48 8.46
N ASP A 81 -18.24 10.08 8.98
CA ASP A 81 -17.90 11.48 8.70
C ASP A 81 -17.54 11.66 7.22
N SER A 82 -16.80 10.71 6.64
CA SER A 82 -16.46 10.71 5.22
C SER A 82 -17.68 10.56 4.33
N ALA A 83 -18.57 9.64 4.65
CA ALA A 83 -19.81 9.43 3.90
C ALA A 83 -20.72 10.67 3.96
N LYS A 84 -20.86 11.28 5.14
CA LYS A 84 -21.63 12.52 5.31
C LYS A 84 -21.06 13.66 4.45
N LEU A 85 -19.75 13.88 4.51
CA LEU A 85 -19.10 14.93 3.71
C LEU A 85 -19.25 14.66 2.21
N ALA A 86 -19.05 13.42 1.77
CA ALA A 86 -19.24 13.04 0.37
C ALA A 86 -20.67 13.30 -0.12
N THR A 87 -21.67 12.94 0.70
CA THR A 87 -23.09 13.18 0.36
C THR A 87 -23.40 14.67 0.24
N VAL A 88 -22.96 15.48 1.21
CA VAL A 88 -23.16 16.94 1.17
C VAL A 88 -22.48 17.55 -0.04
N SER A 89 -21.24 17.19 -0.31
CA SER A 89 -20.50 17.67 -1.50
C SER A 89 -21.21 17.30 -2.79
N ALA A 90 -21.70 16.07 -2.91
CA ALA A 90 -22.43 15.62 -4.10
C ALA A 90 -23.74 16.42 -4.31
N LEU A 91 -24.48 16.68 -3.24
CA LEU A 91 -25.71 17.50 -3.30
C LEU A 91 -25.41 18.96 -3.71
N ASN A 92 -24.27 19.49 -3.31
CA ASN A 92 -23.81 20.82 -3.71
C ASN A 92 -23.17 20.84 -5.11
N GLN A 93 -23.08 19.70 -5.79
CA GLN A 93 -22.38 19.54 -7.07
C GLN A 93 -20.87 19.83 -7.00
N ASP A 94 -20.27 19.72 -5.81
CA ASP A 94 -18.83 19.84 -5.61
C ASP A 94 -18.11 18.55 -6.02
N SER A 95 -17.01 18.68 -6.77
CA SER A 95 -16.23 17.53 -7.25
C SER A 95 -14.88 17.45 -6.53
N GLY A 96 -14.51 16.23 -6.12
CA GLY A 96 -13.23 16.00 -5.42
C GLY A 96 -13.16 14.62 -4.77
N VAL A 97 -12.15 14.43 -3.93
CA VAL A 97 -11.98 13.24 -3.10
C VAL A 97 -12.10 13.63 -1.63
N VAL A 98 -12.97 12.96 -0.90
CA VAL A 98 -13.05 13.12 0.55
C VAL A 98 -11.85 12.42 1.19
N GLY A 99 -11.06 13.16 1.95
CA GLY A 99 -9.88 12.66 2.60
C GLY A 99 -9.30 13.60 3.64
N LYS A 100 -8.34 13.10 4.41
CA LYS A 100 -7.60 13.92 5.37
C LYS A 100 -6.53 14.74 4.65
N ASP A 101 -6.63 16.06 4.71
CA ASP A 101 -5.68 16.95 4.06
C ASP A 101 -4.48 17.24 4.97
N MET A 102 -3.32 16.71 4.62
CA MET A 102 -2.06 16.94 5.36
C MET A 102 -1.62 18.40 5.39
N LYS A 103 -2.12 19.24 4.47
CA LYS A 103 -1.86 20.69 4.47
C LYS A 103 -2.79 21.47 5.40
N LYS A 104 -3.79 20.78 5.98
CA LYS A 104 -4.80 21.32 6.89
C LYS A 104 -4.88 20.48 8.16
N ASP A 105 -3.75 20.24 8.81
CA ASP A 105 -3.64 19.50 10.07
C ASP A 105 -4.41 18.16 10.08
N SER A 106 -4.43 17.48 8.92
CA SER A 106 -5.19 16.23 8.73
C SER A 106 -6.71 16.37 8.92
N GLU A 107 -7.26 17.55 8.70
CA GLU A 107 -8.70 17.77 8.66
C GLU A 107 -9.35 16.97 7.52
N LEU A 108 -10.54 16.42 7.78
CA LEU A 108 -11.34 15.72 6.78
C LEU A 108 -12.05 16.74 5.88
N VAL A 109 -11.65 16.81 4.62
CA VAL A 109 -12.15 17.80 3.64
C VAL A 109 -12.38 17.16 2.27
N LEU A 110 -13.08 17.88 1.40
CA LEU A 110 -13.12 17.60 -0.03
C LEU A 110 -11.83 18.15 -0.68
N ILE A 111 -11.00 17.26 -1.22
CA ILE A 111 -9.72 17.59 -1.87
C ILE A 111 -9.95 17.65 -3.38
N ASP A 112 -9.55 18.77 -4.02
CA ASP A 112 -9.64 18.92 -5.48
C ASP A 112 -8.81 17.84 -6.19
N PHE A 113 -9.36 17.24 -7.24
CA PHE A 113 -8.69 16.24 -8.08
C PHE A 113 -7.34 16.70 -8.63
N LYS A 114 -7.17 18.00 -8.90
CA LYS A 114 -5.89 18.57 -9.35
C LYS A 114 -4.75 18.39 -8.35
N ARG A 115 -5.08 18.18 -7.08
CA ARG A 115 -4.10 17.94 -6.00
C ARG A 115 -3.75 16.47 -5.84
N ILE A 116 -4.47 15.57 -6.52
CA ILE A 116 -4.29 14.12 -6.43
C ILE A 116 -3.58 13.67 -7.69
N ARG A 117 -2.25 13.76 -7.70
CA ARG A 117 -1.42 13.34 -8.82
C ARG A 117 -0.33 12.41 -8.34
N GLY A 118 -0.21 11.25 -8.97
CA GLY A 118 0.82 10.27 -8.70
C GLY A 118 0.68 9.55 -7.36
N GLY A 119 1.62 8.67 -7.08
CA GLY A 119 1.73 8.00 -5.79
C GLY A 119 2.27 8.93 -4.70
N LYS A 120 1.94 8.63 -3.45
CA LYS A 120 2.55 9.28 -2.29
C LYS A 120 3.76 8.46 -1.86
N PRO A 121 5.01 8.95 -2.02
CA PRO A 121 6.17 8.22 -1.54
C PRO A 121 6.11 8.08 -0.01
N PHE A 122 6.63 6.96 0.48
CA PHE A 122 6.78 6.76 1.91
C PHE A 122 7.89 7.70 2.43
N ASP A 123 7.61 8.41 3.51
CA ASP A 123 8.55 9.34 4.13
C ASP A 123 9.31 8.62 5.26
N PHE A 124 10.53 8.21 4.98
CA PHE A 124 11.43 7.55 5.92
C PHE A 124 11.94 8.47 7.04
N SER A 125 11.79 9.79 6.90
CA SER A 125 12.25 10.75 7.90
C SER A 125 11.27 10.94 9.07
N LYS A 126 10.07 10.37 8.97
CA LYS A 126 9.05 10.48 10.01
C LYS A 126 9.51 9.87 11.32
N LYS A 127 9.34 10.65 12.39
CA LYS A 127 9.70 10.24 13.74
C LYS A 127 9.06 8.90 14.13
N ASP A 128 7.75 8.74 13.90
CA ASP A 128 7.01 7.52 14.22
C ASP A 128 7.58 6.28 13.54
N PHE A 129 8.10 6.42 12.32
CA PHE A 129 8.73 5.32 11.61
C PHE A 129 10.09 4.95 12.23
N ASN A 130 10.90 5.98 12.55
CA ASN A 130 12.20 5.75 13.19
C ASN A 130 12.04 5.18 14.60
N ASP A 131 11.08 5.68 15.39
CA ASP A 131 10.77 5.12 16.71
C ASP A 131 10.37 3.63 16.61
N MET A 132 9.57 3.26 15.64
CA MET A 132 9.20 1.88 15.37
C MET A 132 10.43 1.02 15.02
N LEU A 133 11.35 1.51 14.19
CA LEU A 133 12.57 0.78 13.83
C LEU A 133 13.45 0.52 15.08
N VAL A 134 13.56 1.51 15.99
CA VAL A 134 14.25 1.33 17.29
C VAL A 134 13.56 0.27 18.13
N GLU A 135 12.22 0.34 18.25
CA GLU A 135 11.43 -0.60 19.05
C GLU A 135 11.62 -2.06 18.61
N ILE A 136 11.71 -2.29 17.29
CA ILE A 136 11.89 -3.64 16.72
C ILE A 136 13.36 -4.03 16.54
N GLY A 137 14.33 -3.19 17.00
CA GLY A 137 15.76 -3.48 16.97
C GLY A 137 16.38 -3.50 15.57
N GLN A 138 15.90 -2.64 14.65
CA GLN A 138 16.40 -2.54 13.27
C GLN A 138 17.33 -1.33 13.03
N VAL A 139 17.60 -0.55 14.04
CA VAL A 139 18.59 0.54 14.12
C VAL A 139 19.24 0.58 15.48
#